data_c26000ed35a5068eae6c7e480333af1e
#
_entry.id   c26000ed35a5068eae6c7e480333af1e
#
_cell.length_a   1.000
_cell.length_b   1.000
_cell.length_c   1.000
_cell.angle_alpha   90.00
_cell.angle_beta   90.00
_cell.angle_gamma   90.00
#
_symmetry.space_group_name_H-M   'P 1'
#
loop_
_entity.id
_entity.type
_entity.pdbx_description
1 polymer ?
#
loop_
_entity_poly.entity_id
_entity_poly.type
_entity_poly.pdbx_seq_one_letter_code
_entity_poly.pdbx_strand_id
1 'polypeptide(L)'
;MKKILLIVPALLAAAPVQAQQAAKIDPATIEAITKATFKSAPESWLARVDQDETQKVCSQYRNDLPTAEFDKVKQREEATVVYPADGNVLGDLKRGEAVAQTGVGGQFSDGPNTVAGGNCYACHQMKKAELSYGTLGPSLLEYGKNRKFDPKEAKQAYAKVFNAQSVQPCSNMPRFGYHKFLTEQQMKDVTAYLFDTDSPVNK
;
A
#
# COMPACT_ATOMS: atom_id res chain seq x y z
N MET A 1 55.66 31.17 -44.47
CA MET A 1 54.21 31.50 -44.47
C MET A 1 53.53 30.69 -43.44
N LYS A 2 53.21 31.30 -42.25
CA LYS A 2 52.53 30.62 -41.15
C LYS A 2 50.99 30.77 -41.33
N LYS A 3 50.29 29.67 -41.53
CA LYS A 3 48.82 29.65 -41.57
C LYS A 3 48.27 29.68 -40.16
N ILE A 4 47.60 30.78 -39.82
CA ILE A 4 46.85 30.91 -38.53
C ILE A 4 45.47 30.25 -38.72
N LEU A 5 45.22 29.20 -37.98
CA LEU A 5 43.94 28.51 -37.94
C LEU A 5 43.03 29.19 -36.86
N LEU A 6 42.04 29.93 -37.33
CA LEU A 6 41.04 30.58 -36.47
C LEU A 6 40.03 29.49 -36.05
N ILE A 7 40.05 29.11 -34.76
CA ILE A 7 39.01 28.27 -34.14
C ILE A 7 37.88 29.18 -33.67
N VAL A 8 36.74 29.12 -34.33
CA VAL A 8 35.50 29.78 -33.89
C VAL A 8 34.81 28.89 -32.87
N PRO A 9 34.58 29.31 -31.61
CA PRO A 9 33.85 28.55 -30.68
C PRO A 9 32.35 28.57 -31.03
N ALA A 10 31.78 27.41 -31.33
CA ALA A 10 30.33 27.25 -31.47
C ALA A 10 29.67 27.37 -30.07
N LEU A 11 28.99 28.47 -29.81
CA LEU A 11 28.12 28.62 -28.67
C LEU A 11 26.87 27.72 -28.88
N LEU A 12 26.83 26.59 -28.21
CA LEU A 12 25.61 25.80 -28.04
C LEU A 12 24.67 26.57 -27.12
N ALA A 13 23.68 27.25 -27.70
CA ALA A 13 22.56 27.81 -26.95
C ALA A 13 21.71 26.68 -26.38
N ALA A 14 21.83 26.41 -25.08
CA ALA A 14 20.93 25.53 -24.37
C ALA A 14 19.53 26.18 -24.34
N ALA A 15 18.61 25.66 -25.14
CA ALA A 15 17.22 26.07 -25.05
C ALA A 15 16.65 25.63 -23.64
N PRO A 16 15.95 26.52 -22.94
CA PRO A 16 15.32 26.15 -21.68
C PRO A 16 14.30 25.05 -21.94
N VAL A 17 14.47 23.91 -21.28
CA VAL A 17 13.43 22.87 -21.20
C VAL A 17 12.28 23.48 -20.41
N GLN A 18 11.28 23.99 -21.11
CA GLN A 18 10.02 24.37 -20.46
C GLN A 18 9.35 23.08 -19.98
N ALA A 19 9.32 22.88 -18.66
CA ALA A 19 8.47 21.87 -18.06
C ALA A 19 7.03 22.16 -18.51
N GLN A 20 6.49 21.32 -19.39
CA GLN A 20 5.08 21.39 -19.77
C GLN A 20 4.26 21.26 -18.50
N GLN A 21 3.58 22.33 -18.09
CA GLN A 21 2.56 22.23 -17.07
C GLN A 21 1.55 21.20 -17.54
N ALA A 22 1.44 20.08 -16.80
CA ALA A 22 0.44 19.07 -17.09
C ALA A 22 -0.93 19.78 -17.15
N ALA A 23 -1.62 19.65 -18.26
CA ALA A 23 -2.94 20.21 -18.43
C ALA A 23 -3.81 19.69 -17.27
N LYS A 24 -4.46 20.60 -16.54
CA LYS A 24 -5.46 20.22 -15.54
C LYS A 24 -6.60 19.55 -16.28
N ILE A 25 -6.71 18.23 -16.12
CA ILE A 25 -7.84 17.48 -16.66
C ILE A 25 -9.06 17.81 -15.78
N ASP A 26 -10.16 18.19 -16.40
CA ASP A 26 -11.42 18.44 -15.69
C ASP A 26 -11.87 17.17 -14.94
N PRO A 27 -12.21 17.27 -13.64
CA PRO A 27 -12.70 16.15 -12.85
C PRO A 27 -13.90 15.41 -13.47
N ALA A 28 -14.80 16.12 -14.11
CA ALA A 28 -15.96 15.53 -14.79
C ALA A 28 -15.53 14.63 -15.96
N THR A 29 -14.47 14.99 -16.67
CA THR A 29 -13.88 14.17 -17.73
C THR A 29 -13.29 12.88 -17.16
N ILE A 30 -12.58 12.95 -16.02
CA ILE A 30 -12.04 11.77 -15.34
C ILE A 30 -13.19 10.84 -14.90
N GLU A 31 -14.22 11.39 -14.28
CA GLU A 31 -15.40 10.63 -13.84
C GLU A 31 -16.09 9.93 -15.03
N ALA A 32 -16.31 10.63 -16.12
CA ALA A 32 -16.93 10.06 -17.31
C ALA A 32 -16.11 8.92 -17.93
N ILE A 33 -14.78 9.08 -18.04
CA ILE A 33 -13.87 8.05 -18.54
C ILE A 33 -13.90 6.83 -17.61
N THR A 34 -13.84 7.06 -16.31
CA THR A 34 -13.84 6.01 -15.30
C THR A 34 -15.11 5.17 -15.35
N LYS A 35 -16.29 5.81 -15.37
CA LYS A 35 -17.58 5.13 -15.50
C LYS A 35 -17.70 4.36 -16.81
N ALA A 36 -17.21 4.92 -17.91
CA ALA A 36 -17.22 4.25 -19.22
C ALA A 36 -16.31 3.02 -19.26
N THR A 37 -15.17 3.08 -18.54
CA THR A 37 -14.18 2.00 -18.49
C THR A 37 -14.67 0.81 -17.65
N PHE A 38 -15.31 1.08 -16.51
CA PHE A 38 -15.74 0.06 -15.55
C PHE A 38 -17.23 -0.31 -15.65
N LYS A 39 -17.90 0.02 -16.75
CA LYS A 39 -19.34 -0.19 -16.95
C LYS A 39 -19.83 -1.64 -16.79
N SER A 40 -18.94 -2.63 -16.92
CA SER A 40 -19.27 -4.05 -16.75
C SER A 40 -19.00 -4.57 -15.33
N ALA A 41 -18.44 -3.75 -14.45
CA ALA A 41 -18.21 -4.15 -13.07
C ALA A 41 -19.51 -4.15 -12.26
N PRO A 42 -19.69 -5.08 -11.29
CA PRO A 42 -20.82 -5.04 -10.37
C PRO A 42 -20.88 -3.70 -9.62
N GLU A 43 -22.10 -3.26 -9.28
CA GLU A 43 -22.32 -1.97 -8.59
C GLU A 43 -21.51 -1.84 -7.29
N SER A 44 -21.40 -2.92 -6.52
CA SER A 44 -20.57 -2.97 -5.31
C SER A 44 -19.09 -2.70 -5.56
N TRP A 45 -18.61 -2.88 -6.79
CA TRP A 45 -17.24 -2.58 -7.21
C TRP A 45 -17.09 -1.16 -7.75
N LEU A 46 -18.14 -0.61 -8.34
CA LEU A 46 -18.11 0.77 -8.85
C LEU A 46 -17.87 1.78 -7.73
N ALA A 47 -18.36 1.51 -6.51
CA ALA A 47 -18.08 2.34 -5.35
C ALA A 47 -16.57 2.42 -4.98
N ARG A 48 -15.74 1.49 -5.46
CA ARG A 48 -14.27 1.52 -5.25
C ARG A 48 -13.55 2.45 -6.23
N VAL A 49 -14.22 2.88 -7.27
CA VAL A 49 -13.70 3.81 -8.27
C VAL A 49 -13.69 5.23 -7.71
N ASP A 50 -14.63 5.54 -6.85
CA ASP A 50 -14.72 6.85 -6.20
C ASP A 50 -13.71 6.94 -5.07
N GLN A 51 -12.95 8.03 -5.06
CA GLN A 51 -12.05 8.31 -3.96
C GLN A 51 -12.85 8.62 -2.69
N ASP A 52 -12.50 7.98 -1.58
CA ASP A 52 -12.96 8.38 -0.27
C ASP A 52 -12.28 9.71 0.16
N GLU A 53 -12.69 10.22 1.33
CA GLU A 53 -12.18 11.50 1.82
C GLU A 53 -10.66 11.48 2.06
N THR A 54 -10.13 10.38 2.60
CA THR A 54 -8.68 10.22 2.80
C THR A 54 -7.94 10.22 1.46
N GLN A 55 -8.43 9.47 0.49
CA GLN A 55 -7.82 9.40 -0.84
C GLN A 55 -7.85 10.78 -1.54
N LYS A 56 -8.95 11.54 -1.40
CA LYS A 56 -9.05 12.91 -1.94
C LYS A 56 -8.01 13.84 -1.33
N VAL A 57 -7.88 13.83 -0.01
CA VAL A 57 -6.87 14.63 0.71
C VAL A 57 -5.46 14.22 0.29
N CYS A 58 -5.17 12.91 0.27
CA CYS A 58 -3.85 12.41 -0.14
C CYS A 58 -3.52 12.80 -1.59
N SER A 59 -4.49 12.74 -2.50
CA SER A 59 -4.31 13.17 -3.90
C SER A 59 -4.07 14.67 -4.00
N GLN A 60 -4.81 15.49 -3.24
CA GLN A 60 -4.64 16.94 -3.22
C GLN A 60 -3.23 17.35 -2.82
N TYR A 61 -2.67 16.70 -1.83
CA TYR A 61 -1.33 16.98 -1.30
C TYR A 61 -0.23 16.09 -1.92
N ARG A 62 -0.55 15.25 -2.92
CA ARG A 62 0.40 14.32 -3.55
C ARG A 62 1.13 13.43 -2.52
N ASN A 63 0.37 12.98 -1.52
CA ASN A 63 0.83 12.17 -0.38
C ASN A 63 1.81 12.88 0.58
N ASP A 64 2.06 14.17 0.40
CA ASP A 64 2.90 14.99 1.30
C ASP A 64 2.01 15.92 2.11
N LEU A 65 1.46 15.40 3.21
CA LEU A 65 0.50 16.10 4.04
C LEU A 65 1.18 17.10 4.98
N PRO A 66 0.66 18.33 5.11
CA PRO A 66 0.97 19.18 6.26
C PRO A 66 0.61 18.49 7.57
N THR A 67 1.36 18.73 8.65
CA THR A 67 1.16 18.06 9.96
C THR A 67 -0.29 18.04 10.41
N ALA A 68 -1.00 19.18 10.31
CA ALA A 68 -2.39 19.27 10.73
C ALA A 68 -3.33 18.36 9.94
N GLU A 69 -3.10 18.19 8.63
CA GLU A 69 -3.88 17.27 7.80
C GLU A 69 -3.48 15.81 8.04
N PHE A 70 -2.19 15.56 8.27
CA PHE A 70 -1.70 14.24 8.66
C PHE A 70 -2.40 13.74 9.93
N ASP A 71 -2.47 14.57 10.97
CA ASP A 71 -3.09 14.21 12.24
C ASP A 71 -4.60 13.97 12.09
N LYS A 72 -5.30 14.78 11.30
CA LYS A 72 -6.73 14.58 11.00
C LYS A 72 -6.99 13.25 10.27
N VAL A 73 -6.20 12.97 9.22
CA VAL A 73 -6.32 11.72 8.48
C VAL A 73 -6.04 10.54 9.40
N LYS A 74 -4.94 10.61 10.17
CA LYS A 74 -4.57 9.55 11.11
C LYS A 74 -5.69 9.27 12.11
N GLN A 75 -6.20 10.29 12.78
CA GLN A 75 -7.30 10.15 13.75
C GLN A 75 -8.56 9.54 13.12
N ARG A 76 -8.96 9.98 11.93
CA ARG A 76 -10.09 9.43 11.21
C ARG A 76 -9.90 7.96 10.87
N GLU A 77 -8.75 7.60 10.36
CA GLU A 77 -8.46 6.23 9.93
C GLU A 77 -8.23 5.29 11.13
N GLU A 78 -7.65 5.77 12.23
CA GLU A 78 -7.55 5.01 13.49
C GLU A 78 -8.93 4.62 14.02
N ALA A 79 -9.92 5.49 13.93
CA ALA A 79 -11.30 5.22 14.35
C ALA A 79 -11.98 4.11 13.54
N THR A 80 -11.45 3.75 12.36
CA THR A 80 -12.00 2.67 11.52
C THR A 80 -11.49 1.28 11.90
N VAL A 81 -10.41 1.20 12.69
CA VAL A 81 -9.79 -0.09 13.01
C VAL A 81 -10.63 -0.88 13.98
N VAL A 82 -11.05 -2.07 13.55
CA VAL A 82 -11.76 -3.02 14.40
C VAL A 82 -10.79 -4.10 14.86
N TYR A 83 -10.59 -4.18 16.15
CA TYR A 83 -9.77 -5.23 16.77
C TYR A 83 -10.61 -6.44 17.14
N PRO A 84 -9.99 -7.65 17.21
CA PRO A 84 -10.67 -8.84 17.71
C PRO A 84 -11.28 -8.62 19.10
N ALA A 85 -12.48 -9.14 19.33
CA ALA A 85 -13.22 -8.94 20.57
C ALA A 85 -12.50 -9.48 21.82
N ASP A 86 -11.67 -10.52 21.65
CA ASP A 86 -10.82 -11.10 22.69
C ASP A 86 -9.50 -10.32 22.91
N GLY A 87 -9.26 -9.28 22.12
CA GLY A 87 -8.03 -8.49 22.14
C GLY A 87 -6.80 -9.20 21.59
N ASN A 88 -6.91 -10.48 21.19
CA ASN A 88 -5.81 -11.25 20.67
C ASN A 88 -5.63 -11.03 19.15
N VAL A 89 -4.56 -10.38 18.76
CA VAL A 89 -4.22 -10.08 17.36
C VAL A 89 -3.30 -11.13 16.71
N LEU A 90 -2.92 -12.18 17.43
CA LEU A 90 -2.06 -13.24 16.92
C LEU A 90 -2.89 -14.48 16.57
N GLY A 91 -2.62 -15.07 15.42
CA GLY A 91 -3.24 -16.28 14.92
C GLY A 91 -2.23 -17.41 14.73
N ASP A 92 -2.30 -18.08 13.59
CA ASP A 92 -1.41 -19.19 13.22
C ASP A 92 -0.39 -18.74 12.16
N LEU A 93 0.90 -18.92 12.46
CA LEU A 93 1.99 -18.47 11.59
C LEU A 93 2.02 -19.17 10.22
N LYS A 94 1.62 -20.45 10.14
CA LYS A 94 1.65 -21.19 8.87
C LYS A 94 0.52 -20.74 7.94
N ARG A 95 -0.67 -20.51 8.49
CA ARG A 95 -1.76 -19.89 7.74
C ARG A 95 -1.41 -18.47 7.33
N GLY A 96 -0.74 -17.72 8.22
CA GLY A 96 -0.25 -16.37 7.94
C GLY A 96 0.75 -16.34 6.79
N GLU A 97 1.68 -17.27 6.74
CA GLU A 97 2.59 -17.43 5.60
C GLU A 97 1.81 -17.71 4.30
N ALA A 98 0.84 -18.62 4.33
CA ALA A 98 0.02 -18.93 3.16
C ALA A 98 -0.77 -17.70 2.67
N VAL A 99 -1.38 -16.93 3.58
CA VAL A 99 -2.08 -15.68 3.24
C VAL A 99 -1.12 -14.65 2.67
N ALA A 100 0.09 -14.51 3.22
CA ALA A 100 1.08 -13.55 2.76
C ALA A 100 1.62 -13.87 1.36
N GLN A 101 1.69 -15.16 1.01
CA GLN A 101 2.23 -15.62 -0.27
C GLN A 101 1.21 -15.67 -1.40
N THR A 102 -0.08 -15.87 -1.09
CA THR A 102 -1.08 -16.02 -2.15
C THR A 102 -1.62 -14.69 -2.64
N GLY A 103 -1.67 -14.51 -3.95
CA GLY A 103 -2.26 -13.37 -4.64
C GLY A 103 -3.66 -13.67 -5.22
N VAL A 104 -4.28 -14.77 -4.81
CA VAL A 104 -5.62 -15.14 -5.27
C VAL A 104 -6.66 -14.21 -4.66
N GLY A 105 -7.73 -13.96 -5.39
CA GLY A 105 -8.86 -13.15 -4.95
C GLY A 105 -8.73 -11.66 -5.25
N GLY A 106 -9.80 -10.94 -4.99
CA GLY A 106 -9.88 -9.49 -5.21
C GLY A 106 -10.27 -9.08 -6.62
N GLN A 107 -10.75 -10.01 -7.44
CA GLN A 107 -11.29 -9.73 -8.76
C GLN A 107 -12.82 -9.83 -8.73
N PHE A 108 -13.52 -8.97 -9.48
CA PHE A 108 -14.99 -9.03 -9.56
C PHE A 108 -15.52 -10.31 -10.24
N SER A 109 -14.64 -11.04 -10.94
CA SER A 109 -14.90 -12.33 -11.56
C SER A 109 -14.69 -13.53 -10.62
N ASP A 110 -14.22 -13.30 -9.40
CA ASP A 110 -13.97 -14.38 -8.44
C ASP A 110 -15.26 -15.09 -8.04
N GLY A 111 -15.18 -16.41 -7.92
CA GLY A 111 -16.29 -17.20 -7.42
C GLY A 111 -16.58 -16.90 -5.94
N PRO A 112 -17.80 -17.23 -5.47
CA PRO A 112 -18.26 -16.90 -4.11
C PRO A 112 -17.44 -17.57 -3.01
N ASN A 113 -16.71 -18.64 -3.31
CA ASN A 113 -15.89 -19.38 -2.37
C ASN A 113 -14.39 -19.06 -2.49
N THR A 114 -14.03 -18.03 -3.26
CA THR A 114 -12.63 -17.64 -3.41
C THR A 114 -12.09 -17.10 -2.09
N VAL A 115 -11.06 -17.74 -1.56
CA VAL A 115 -10.35 -17.28 -0.37
C VAL A 115 -9.24 -16.35 -0.81
N ALA A 116 -9.37 -15.07 -0.48
CA ALA A 116 -8.38 -14.07 -0.84
C ALA A 116 -7.09 -14.21 -0.03
N GLY A 117 -5.96 -13.90 -0.67
CA GLY A 117 -4.66 -13.76 -0.02
C GLY A 117 -4.16 -12.31 -0.05
N GLY A 118 -3.20 -12.02 0.82
CA GLY A 118 -2.67 -10.67 0.96
C GLY A 118 -1.59 -10.31 -0.06
N ASN A 119 -0.97 -11.30 -0.70
CA ASN A 119 0.16 -11.13 -1.63
C ASN A 119 1.24 -10.16 -1.12
N CYS A 120 1.60 -10.29 0.15
CA CYS A 120 2.51 -9.35 0.82
C CYS A 120 3.88 -9.30 0.14
N TYR A 121 4.32 -10.44 -0.43
CA TYR A 121 5.59 -10.55 -1.18
C TYR A 121 5.63 -9.72 -2.46
N ALA A 122 4.49 -9.36 -3.02
CA ALA A 122 4.46 -8.47 -4.17
C ALA A 122 5.04 -7.07 -3.85
N CYS A 123 5.05 -6.68 -2.58
CA CYS A 123 5.53 -5.39 -2.13
C CYS A 123 6.68 -5.45 -1.11
N HIS A 124 6.81 -6.56 -0.34
CA HIS A 124 7.73 -6.68 0.78
C HIS A 124 8.64 -7.90 0.67
N GLN A 125 9.90 -7.74 1.01
CA GLN A 125 10.73 -8.86 1.41
C GLN A 125 10.30 -9.33 2.80
N MET A 126 9.99 -10.62 2.98
CA MET A 126 9.48 -11.14 4.25
C MET A 126 10.45 -12.13 4.94
N LYS A 127 11.08 -13.02 4.21
CA LYS A 127 12.07 -13.98 4.75
C LYS A 127 13.33 -14.02 3.92
N LYS A 128 14.46 -14.40 4.54
CA LYS A 128 15.77 -14.45 3.87
C LYS A 128 15.83 -15.43 2.69
N ALA A 129 15.06 -16.51 2.77
CA ALA A 129 14.99 -17.52 1.70
C ALA A 129 14.18 -17.06 0.49
N GLU A 130 13.49 -15.91 0.54
CA GLU A 130 12.72 -15.39 -0.58
C GLU A 130 13.66 -14.80 -1.63
N LEU A 131 13.64 -15.38 -2.83
CA LEU A 131 14.49 -14.94 -3.94
C LEU A 131 13.84 -13.87 -4.83
N SER A 132 12.50 -13.74 -4.76
CA SER A 132 11.74 -12.80 -5.58
C SER A 132 10.67 -12.12 -4.73
N TYR A 133 10.79 -10.82 -4.59
CA TYR A 133 9.86 -9.97 -3.83
C TYR A 133 9.84 -8.55 -4.38
N GLY A 134 8.76 -7.83 -4.13
CA GLY A 134 8.65 -6.42 -4.47
C GLY A 134 9.38 -5.53 -3.48
N THR A 135 9.68 -4.31 -3.92
CA THR A 135 10.38 -3.28 -3.14
C THR A 135 9.56 -2.00 -2.96
N LEU A 136 8.25 -2.07 -3.23
CA LEU A 136 7.32 -0.95 -2.99
C LEU A 136 7.14 -0.67 -1.50
N GLY A 137 7.16 -1.72 -0.67
CA GLY A 137 7.14 -1.62 0.77
C GLY A 137 8.54 -1.85 1.37
N PRO A 138 8.76 -1.47 2.64
CA PRO A 138 10.01 -1.77 3.32
C PRO A 138 10.19 -3.27 3.53
N SER A 139 11.45 -3.71 3.67
CA SER A 139 11.73 -5.08 4.09
C SER A 139 11.13 -5.35 5.47
N LEU A 140 10.49 -6.52 5.62
CA LEU A 140 9.92 -7.01 6.87
C LEU A 140 10.80 -8.08 7.53
N LEU A 141 12.04 -8.27 7.05
CA LEU A 141 13.00 -9.17 7.70
C LEU A 141 13.16 -8.82 9.17
N GLU A 142 13.12 -9.86 10.00
CA GLU A 142 13.25 -9.75 11.46
C GLU A 142 12.22 -8.76 12.08
N TYR A 143 11.02 -8.67 11.49
CA TYR A 143 10.03 -7.65 11.87
C TYR A 143 9.65 -7.71 13.36
N GLY A 144 9.28 -8.89 13.85
CA GLY A 144 8.95 -9.11 15.26
C GLY A 144 10.18 -9.00 16.15
N LYS A 145 11.31 -9.55 15.73
CA LYS A 145 12.59 -9.51 16.47
C LYS A 145 13.06 -8.08 16.70
N ASN A 146 13.05 -7.23 15.66
CA ASN A 146 13.45 -5.83 15.74
C ASN A 146 12.50 -5.00 16.63
N ARG A 147 11.30 -5.50 16.88
CA ARG A 147 10.29 -4.93 17.79
C ARG A 147 10.20 -5.66 19.12
N LYS A 148 11.20 -6.53 19.42
CA LYS A 148 11.30 -7.29 20.68
C LYS A 148 10.04 -8.11 20.97
N PHE A 149 9.29 -8.49 19.94
CA PHE A 149 8.02 -9.20 20.04
C PHE A 149 7.01 -8.52 20.99
N ASP A 150 7.07 -7.18 21.09
CA ASP A 150 6.20 -6.40 21.96
C ASP A 150 4.74 -6.54 21.51
N PRO A 151 3.79 -6.91 22.40
CA PRO A 151 2.37 -7.02 22.06
C PRO A 151 1.74 -5.72 21.54
N LYS A 152 2.25 -4.55 21.95
CA LYS A 152 1.78 -3.26 21.44
C LYS A 152 2.16 -3.08 19.97
N GLU A 153 3.37 -3.49 19.61
CA GLU A 153 3.85 -3.47 18.23
C GLU A 153 3.09 -4.48 17.36
N ALA A 154 2.75 -5.66 17.92
CA ALA A 154 1.90 -6.62 17.23
C ALA A 154 0.49 -6.05 16.97
N LYS A 155 -0.07 -5.34 17.95
CA LYS A 155 -1.36 -4.65 17.79
C LYS A 155 -1.30 -3.56 16.73
N GLN A 156 -0.20 -2.81 16.66
CA GLN A 156 0.01 -1.81 15.63
C GLN A 156 0.18 -2.44 14.23
N ALA A 157 0.88 -3.59 14.13
CA ALA A 157 1.00 -4.32 12.89
C ALA A 157 -0.36 -4.84 12.39
N TYR A 158 -1.20 -5.37 13.28
CA TYR A 158 -2.57 -5.74 12.96
C TYR A 158 -3.36 -4.53 12.42
N ALA A 159 -3.30 -3.39 13.12
CA ALA A 159 -3.95 -2.16 12.67
C ALA A 159 -3.48 -1.74 11.28
N LYS A 160 -2.18 -1.87 10.99
CA LYS A 160 -1.60 -1.55 9.68
C LYS A 160 -2.09 -2.50 8.58
N VAL A 161 -2.28 -3.79 8.87
CA VAL A 161 -2.89 -4.74 7.93
C VAL A 161 -4.38 -4.44 7.75
N PHE A 162 -5.08 -4.11 8.83
CA PHE A 162 -6.49 -3.75 8.78
C PHE A 162 -6.70 -2.49 7.92
N ASN A 163 -6.01 -1.40 8.26
CA ASN A 163 -6.06 -0.13 7.55
C ASN A 163 -4.70 0.58 7.64
N ALA A 164 -3.89 0.47 6.61
CA ALA A 164 -2.54 1.04 6.61
C ALA A 164 -2.52 2.55 6.86
N GLN A 165 -3.58 3.25 6.48
CA GLN A 165 -3.71 4.69 6.67
C GLN A 165 -3.92 5.09 8.13
N SER A 166 -4.35 4.17 9.01
CA SER A 166 -4.45 4.40 10.45
C SER A 166 -3.08 4.54 11.13
N VAL A 167 -2.05 3.97 10.53
CA VAL A 167 -0.67 4.04 11.04
C VAL A 167 0.18 5.04 10.26
N GLN A 168 -0.01 5.06 8.95
CA GLN A 168 0.70 5.94 8.03
C GLN A 168 -0.29 6.54 7.03
N PRO A 169 -0.79 7.76 7.27
CA PRO A 169 -1.60 8.50 6.32
C PRO A 169 -0.99 8.53 4.92
N CYS A 170 -1.82 8.43 3.92
CA CYS A 170 -1.46 8.35 2.50
C CYS A 170 -0.58 7.15 2.12
N SER A 171 -0.58 6.09 2.93
CA SER A 171 0.09 4.84 2.59
C SER A 171 -0.53 4.21 1.34
N ASN A 172 0.33 3.71 0.44
CA ASN A 172 -0.10 2.92 -0.72
C ASN A 172 -0.35 1.43 -0.39
N MET A 173 -0.08 1.01 0.85
CA MET A 173 -0.41 -0.35 1.28
C MET A 173 -1.94 -0.53 1.30
N PRO A 174 -2.46 -1.64 0.76
CA PRO A 174 -3.90 -1.89 0.76
C PRO A 174 -4.51 -1.90 2.17
N ARG A 175 -5.75 -1.45 2.30
CA ARG A 175 -6.53 -1.45 3.54
C ARG A 175 -7.35 -2.74 3.63
N PHE A 176 -6.69 -3.85 3.90
CA PHE A 176 -7.25 -5.20 3.75
C PHE A 176 -8.50 -5.45 4.60
N GLY A 177 -8.48 -5.07 5.89
CA GLY A 177 -9.63 -5.22 6.77
C GLY A 177 -10.72 -4.20 6.51
N TYR A 178 -10.34 -2.94 6.27
CA TYR A 178 -11.27 -1.85 5.98
C TYR A 178 -12.16 -2.16 4.75
N HIS A 179 -11.59 -2.72 3.71
CA HIS A 179 -12.32 -3.14 2.51
C HIS A 179 -12.85 -4.58 2.60
N LYS A 180 -12.75 -5.23 3.76
CA LYS A 180 -13.20 -6.63 3.97
C LYS A 180 -12.57 -7.61 2.97
N PHE A 181 -11.35 -7.33 2.54
CA PHE A 181 -10.60 -8.16 1.60
C PHE A 181 -10.00 -9.38 2.31
N LEU A 182 -9.42 -9.18 3.50
CA LEU A 182 -9.01 -10.25 4.40
C LEU A 182 -9.98 -10.34 5.59
N THR A 183 -10.24 -11.55 6.03
CA THR A 183 -11.01 -11.81 7.25
C THR A 183 -10.20 -11.45 8.49
N GLU A 184 -10.87 -11.26 9.63
CA GLU A 184 -10.21 -11.04 10.92
C GLU A 184 -9.19 -12.16 11.22
N GLN A 185 -9.58 -13.43 10.99
CA GLN A 185 -8.67 -14.56 11.22
C GLN A 185 -7.43 -14.49 10.32
N GLN A 186 -7.57 -14.16 9.05
CA GLN A 186 -6.43 -14.01 8.14
C GLN A 186 -5.50 -12.88 8.57
N MET A 187 -6.03 -11.76 9.05
CA MET A 187 -5.21 -10.66 9.58
C MET A 187 -4.48 -11.05 10.87
N LYS A 188 -5.13 -11.80 11.77
CA LYS A 188 -4.48 -12.40 12.96
C LYS A 188 -3.35 -13.34 12.55
N ASP A 189 -3.58 -14.19 11.55
CA ASP A 189 -2.61 -15.17 11.05
C ASP A 189 -1.38 -14.47 10.43
N VAL A 190 -1.60 -13.43 9.61
CA VAL A 190 -0.50 -12.60 9.06
C VAL A 190 0.26 -11.88 10.18
N THR A 191 -0.43 -11.38 11.19
CA THR A 191 0.24 -10.74 12.33
C THR A 191 1.10 -11.74 13.10
N ALA A 192 0.61 -12.99 13.29
CA ALA A 192 1.43 -14.06 13.86
C ALA A 192 2.65 -14.38 12.98
N TYR A 193 2.47 -14.44 11.65
CA TYR A 193 3.59 -14.64 10.73
C TYR A 193 4.69 -13.59 10.88
N LEU A 194 4.31 -12.34 11.21
CA LEU A 194 5.28 -11.26 11.46
C LEU A 194 5.91 -11.31 12.85
N PHE A 195 5.19 -11.80 13.88
CA PHE A 195 5.58 -11.66 15.30
C PHE A 195 5.90 -12.97 16.01
N ASP A 196 5.66 -14.15 15.41
CA ASP A 196 6.03 -15.40 16.05
C ASP A 196 7.56 -15.59 16.05
N THR A 197 8.11 -16.03 17.17
CA THR A 197 9.55 -16.30 17.31
C THR A 197 10.04 -17.41 16.39
N ASP A 198 9.15 -18.35 16.03
CA ASP A 198 9.45 -19.45 15.13
C ASP A 198 9.19 -19.12 13.66
N SER A 199 8.64 -17.95 13.40
CA SER A 199 8.40 -17.49 12.02
C SER A 199 9.70 -17.37 11.21
N PRO A 200 9.72 -17.82 9.95
CA PRO A 200 10.86 -17.61 9.05
C PRO A 200 11.15 -16.14 8.77
N VAL A 201 10.21 -15.24 9.04
CA VAL A 201 10.43 -13.78 9.00
C VAL A 201 11.49 -13.35 10.02
N ASN A 202 11.56 -14.04 11.17
CA ASN A 202 12.38 -13.66 12.34
C ASN A 202 13.67 -14.51 12.50
N LYS A 203 14.02 -15.34 11.50
CA LYS A 203 15.21 -16.22 11.52
C LYS A 203 16.45 -15.62 10.86
#